data_ae08bf77f971db642c6f6bf9cbcad002
#
_entry.id   ae08bf77f971db642c6f6bf9cbcad002
#
_cell.length_a   1.000
_cell.length_b   1.000
_cell.length_c   1.000
_cell.angle_alpha   90.00
_cell.angle_beta   90.00
_cell.angle_gamma   90.00
#
_symmetry.space_group_name_H-M   'P 1'
#
loop_
_entity.id
_entity.type
_entity.pdbx_description
1 polymer ?
#
loop_
_entity_poly.entity_id
_entity_poly.type
_entity_poly.pdbx_seq_one_letter_code
_entity_poly.pdbx_strand_id
1 'polypeptide(L)'
;MKLPMVKIIPYNPKLKALARKLRKDMTFGETLLWNELKEDKLWGFDFDRQRCIDNYIVDFYCKPLMLAIEIDGMSHNREEALNKDELRQQKLEGFGITFIRFSEADVKHDMANVIRAISGVIVEIIRKNKSINIPKEFPMEVFNN
;
A
#
# COMPACT_ATOMS: atom_id res chain seq x y z
N MET A 1 3.62 -12.94 -27.83
CA MET A 1 3.04 -11.91 -26.92
C MET A 1 3.64 -12.07 -25.53
N LYS A 2 4.26 -11.03 -25.03
CA LYS A 2 4.80 -11.07 -23.66
C LYS A 2 3.71 -10.79 -22.67
N LEU A 3 3.52 -11.67 -21.70
CA LEU A 3 2.64 -11.38 -20.57
C LEU A 3 3.24 -10.26 -19.73
N PRO A 4 2.42 -9.37 -19.15
CA PRO A 4 2.94 -8.34 -18.24
C PRO A 4 3.68 -9.03 -17.10
N MET A 5 4.94 -8.66 -16.91
CA MET A 5 5.73 -9.21 -15.82
C MET A 5 5.51 -8.37 -14.56
N VAL A 6 4.92 -9.00 -13.55
CA VAL A 6 4.84 -8.39 -12.24
C VAL A 6 6.22 -8.51 -11.60
N LYS A 7 6.81 -7.37 -11.24
CA LYS A 7 8.09 -7.35 -10.58
C LYS A 7 7.96 -7.90 -9.17
N ILE A 8 8.67 -9.00 -8.90
CA ILE A 8 8.73 -9.59 -7.58
C ILE A 8 9.96 -9.04 -6.87
N ILE A 9 9.74 -8.36 -5.74
CA ILE A 9 10.82 -7.79 -4.94
C ILE A 9 11.16 -8.80 -3.85
N PRO A 10 12.42 -9.28 -3.78
CA PRO A 10 12.83 -10.20 -2.72
C PRO A 10 12.67 -9.58 -1.34
N TYR A 11 12.45 -10.40 -0.34
CA TYR A 11 12.35 -9.95 1.04
C TYR A 11 13.17 -10.85 1.96
N ASN A 12 13.54 -10.29 3.12
CA ASN A 12 14.26 -11.01 4.15
C ASN A 12 13.31 -11.98 4.86
N PRO A 13 13.53 -13.32 4.73
CA PRO A 13 12.63 -14.32 5.35
C PRO A 13 12.52 -14.22 6.87
N LYS A 14 13.50 -13.61 7.52
CA LYS A 14 13.48 -13.41 8.98
C LYS A 14 12.33 -12.49 9.42
N LEU A 15 11.77 -11.70 8.50
CA LEU A 15 10.65 -10.80 8.80
C LEU A 15 9.30 -11.50 8.86
N LYS A 16 9.19 -12.75 8.40
CA LYS A 16 7.90 -13.47 8.35
C LYS A 16 7.22 -13.58 9.71
N ALA A 17 7.99 -13.93 10.74
CA ALA A 17 7.45 -14.07 12.09
C ALA A 17 6.94 -12.73 12.63
N LEU A 18 7.70 -11.65 12.40
CA LEU A 18 7.30 -10.30 12.81
C LEU A 18 6.04 -9.86 12.06
N ALA A 19 5.99 -10.08 10.75
CA ALA A 19 4.82 -9.72 9.95
C ALA A 19 3.56 -10.44 10.44
N ARG A 20 3.69 -11.74 10.79
CA ARG A 20 2.58 -12.52 11.33
C ARG A 20 2.09 -11.95 12.65
N LYS A 21 3.02 -11.54 13.52
CA LYS A 21 2.70 -10.91 14.81
C LYS A 21 1.97 -9.58 14.58
N LEU A 22 2.47 -8.74 13.67
CA LEU A 22 1.87 -7.45 13.35
C LEU A 22 0.46 -7.60 12.79
N ARG A 23 0.21 -8.65 11.98
CA ARG A 23 -1.14 -8.93 11.49
C ARG A 23 -2.14 -9.26 12.61
N LYS A 24 -1.66 -9.87 13.68
CA LYS A 24 -2.51 -10.19 14.84
C LYS A 24 -2.75 -8.98 15.74
N ASP A 25 -1.81 -8.03 15.73
CA ASP A 25 -1.83 -6.87 16.63
C ASP A 25 -2.00 -5.55 15.86
N MET A 26 -2.85 -5.55 14.85
CA MET A 26 -3.09 -4.35 14.05
C MET A 26 -3.68 -3.23 14.90
N THR A 27 -3.27 -1.99 14.61
CA THR A 27 -3.89 -0.83 15.26
C THR A 27 -5.35 -0.69 14.83
N PHE A 28 -6.09 0.15 15.55
CA PHE A 28 -7.49 0.41 15.19
C PHE A 28 -7.61 1.00 13.78
N GLY A 29 -6.77 1.98 13.44
CA GLY A 29 -6.77 2.57 12.10
C GLY A 29 -6.41 1.57 11.02
N GLU A 30 -5.39 0.73 11.25
CA GLU A 30 -5.03 -0.33 10.32
C GLU A 30 -6.18 -1.30 10.09
N THR A 31 -6.90 -1.67 11.14
CA THR A 31 -8.06 -2.56 11.03
C THR A 31 -9.19 -1.90 10.22
N LEU A 32 -9.45 -0.62 10.46
CA LEU A 32 -10.47 0.11 9.70
C LEU A 32 -10.14 0.15 8.21
N LEU A 33 -8.91 0.48 7.87
CA LEU A 33 -8.51 0.54 6.45
C LEU A 33 -8.48 -0.86 5.83
N TRP A 34 -8.00 -1.87 6.56
CA TRP A 34 -8.01 -3.24 6.07
C TRP A 34 -9.42 -3.70 5.70
N ASN A 35 -10.42 -3.35 6.51
CA ASN A 35 -11.81 -3.69 6.20
C ASN A 35 -12.32 -3.08 4.89
N GLU A 36 -11.70 -1.99 4.43
CA GLU A 36 -12.02 -1.37 3.14
C GLU A 36 -11.25 -2.00 1.97
N LEU A 37 -10.09 -2.58 2.23
CA LEU A 37 -9.19 -3.09 1.19
C LEU A 37 -9.27 -4.60 0.98
N LYS A 38 -9.62 -5.36 2.02
CA LYS A 38 -9.63 -6.83 1.96
C LYS A 38 -10.66 -7.37 0.98
N GLU A 39 -10.47 -8.61 0.57
CA GLU A 39 -11.44 -9.33 -0.28
C GLU A 39 -11.70 -8.63 -1.61
N ASP A 40 -10.67 -7.99 -2.16
CA ASP A 40 -10.71 -7.30 -3.45
C ASP A 40 -11.79 -6.20 -3.51
N LYS A 41 -12.16 -5.63 -2.37
CA LYS A 41 -13.25 -4.64 -2.28
C LYS A 41 -12.99 -3.36 -3.04
N LEU A 42 -11.71 -2.93 -3.11
CA LEU A 42 -11.39 -1.69 -3.82
C LEU A 42 -11.10 -2.01 -5.28
N TRP A 43 -12.14 -1.87 -6.10
CA TRP A 43 -12.06 -2.02 -7.56
C TRP A 43 -11.49 -3.37 -8.03
N GLY A 44 -11.61 -4.41 -7.21
CA GLY A 44 -11.12 -5.74 -7.56
C GLY A 44 -9.65 -5.96 -7.33
N PHE A 45 -8.91 -4.98 -6.79
CA PHE A 45 -7.48 -5.13 -6.52
C PHE A 45 -7.22 -5.91 -5.26
N ASP A 46 -6.24 -6.81 -5.33
CA ASP A 46 -5.81 -7.63 -4.20
C ASP A 46 -4.75 -6.89 -3.38
N PHE A 47 -5.10 -6.53 -2.16
CA PHE A 47 -4.19 -5.89 -1.21
C PHE A 47 -3.75 -6.91 -0.15
N ASP A 48 -2.46 -6.92 0.14
CA ASP A 48 -1.90 -7.66 1.26
C ASP A 48 -1.71 -6.72 2.45
N ARG A 49 -1.80 -7.24 3.65
CA ARG A 49 -1.49 -6.48 4.86
C ARG A 49 -0.17 -6.97 5.45
N GLN A 50 0.58 -6.06 6.07
CA GLN A 50 1.86 -6.36 6.72
C GLN A 50 2.74 -7.19 5.79
N ARG A 51 3.02 -6.62 4.62
CA ARG A 51 3.78 -7.27 3.56
C ARG A 51 5.27 -7.04 3.72
N CYS A 52 6.03 -8.14 3.69
CA CYS A 52 7.50 -8.06 3.70
C CYS A 52 8.02 -7.68 2.32
N ILE A 53 8.83 -6.62 2.25
CA ILE A 53 9.49 -6.18 1.03
C ILE A 53 10.91 -5.79 1.40
N ASP A 54 11.92 -6.43 0.80
CA ASP A 54 13.32 -6.21 1.14
C ASP A 54 13.51 -6.45 2.65
N ASN A 55 14.07 -5.52 3.40
CA ASN A 55 14.26 -5.61 4.85
C ASN A 55 13.16 -4.89 5.64
N TYR A 56 12.02 -4.63 5.00
CA TYR A 56 10.96 -3.82 5.59
C TYR A 56 9.61 -4.53 5.54
N ILE A 57 8.69 -4.05 6.37
CA ILE A 57 7.29 -4.47 6.35
C ILE A 57 6.46 -3.22 6.09
N VAL A 58 5.61 -3.26 5.06
CA VAL A 58 4.68 -2.17 4.77
C VAL A 58 3.28 -2.56 5.25
N ASP A 59 2.51 -1.57 5.70
CA ASP A 59 1.19 -1.84 6.29
C ASP A 59 0.25 -2.51 5.28
N PHE A 60 0.14 -1.97 4.07
CA PHE A 60 -0.67 -2.54 2.98
C PHE A 60 0.07 -2.44 1.67
N TYR A 61 -0.08 -3.45 0.83
CA TYR A 61 0.61 -3.49 -0.46
C TYR A 61 -0.26 -4.12 -1.53
N CYS A 62 -0.35 -3.47 -2.68
CA CYS A 62 -1.00 -4.03 -3.86
C CYS A 62 0.07 -4.36 -4.89
N LYS A 63 0.34 -5.64 -5.07
CA LYS A 63 1.43 -6.12 -5.91
C LYS A 63 1.30 -5.68 -7.39
N PRO A 64 0.15 -5.86 -8.06
CA PRO A 64 0.04 -5.43 -9.45
C PRO A 64 0.26 -3.94 -9.67
N LEU A 65 -0.08 -3.12 -8.70
CA LEU A 65 0.07 -1.66 -8.78
C LEU A 65 1.43 -1.19 -8.24
N MET A 66 2.15 -2.07 -7.53
CA MET A 66 3.34 -1.70 -6.76
C MET A 66 3.05 -0.47 -5.89
N LEU A 67 1.93 -0.54 -5.19
CA LEU A 67 1.43 0.55 -4.34
C LEU A 67 1.48 0.12 -2.87
N ALA A 68 2.21 0.89 -2.07
CA ALA A 68 2.28 0.71 -0.63
C ALA A 68 1.49 1.81 0.07
N ILE A 69 0.67 1.43 1.04
CA ILE A 69 -0.11 2.35 1.85
C ILE A 69 0.33 2.18 3.29
N GLU A 70 0.63 3.28 3.96
CA GLU A 70 1.04 3.25 5.36
C GLU A 70 0.21 4.20 6.20
N ILE A 71 -0.03 3.80 7.46
CA ILE A 71 -0.68 4.63 8.44
C ILE A 71 0.37 5.03 9.47
N ASP A 72 0.60 6.33 9.58
CA ASP A 72 1.60 6.86 10.50
C ASP A 72 1.06 6.86 11.93
N GLY A 73 1.78 6.18 12.82
CA GLY A 73 1.53 6.24 14.24
C GLY A 73 2.30 7.37 14.90
N MET A 74 2.02 7.60 16.18
CA MET A 74 2.76 8.59 16.96
C MET A 74 4.11 8.02 17.38
N SER A 75 5.20 8.74 17.07
CA SER A 75 6.56 8.37 17.47
C SER A 75 7.04 9.28 18.59
N HIS A 76 7.67 8.71 19.62
CA HIS A 76 8.24 9.46 20.73
C HIS A 76 9.54 10.18 20.36
N ASN A 77 10.27 9.70 19.36
CA ASN A 77 11.49 10.35 18.86
C ASN A 77 11.31 10.70 17.40
N ARG A 78 10.75 11.87 17.19
CA ARG A 78 10.29 12.31 15.87
C ARG A 78 11.41 12.49 14.84
N GLU A 79 12.54 13.08 15.25
CA GLU A 79 13.66 13.33 14.33
C GLU A 79 14.31 12.05 13.84
N GLU A 80 14.65 11.15 14.78
CA GLU A 80 15.28 9.89 14.44
C GLU A 80 14.36 8.99 13.62
N ALA A 81 13.08 8.95 13.99
CA ALA A 81 12.08 8.18 13.27
C ALA A 81 11.89 8.72 11.85
N LEU A 82 11.86 10.05 11.67
CA LEU A 82 11.72 10.66 10.35
C LEU A 82 12.91 10.36 9.44
N ASN A 83 14.14 10.40 9.97
CA ASN A 83 15.33 10.09 9.18
C ASN A 83 15.37 8.64 8.72
N LYS A 84 15.07 7.70 9.60
CA LYS A 84 15.01 6.28 9.27
C LYS A 84 13.91 5.98 8.26
N ASP A 85 12.76 6.64 8.45
CA ASP A 85 11.60 6.48 7.61
C ASP A 85 11.84 7.03 6.20
N GLU A 86 12.52 8.17 6.08
CA GLU A 86 12.88 8.74 4.80
C GLU A 86 13.83 7.84 4.01
N LEU A 87 14.86 7.29 4.65
CA LEU A 87 15.79 6.36 4.02
C LEU A 87 15.08 5.07 3.57
N ARG A 88 14.20 4.54 4.42
CA ARG A 88 13.39 3.38 4.11
C ARG A 88 12.50 3.65 2.88
N GLN A 89 11.81 4.78 2.87
CA GLN A 89 10.94 5.15 1.76
C GLN A 89 11.72 5.32 0.46
N GLN A 90 12.86 6.02 0.49
CA GLN A 90 13.71 6.20 -0.68
C GLN A 90 14.16 4.85 -1.26
N LYS A 91 14.54 3.93 -0.40
CA LYS A 91 14.98 2.61 -0.84
C LYS A 91 13.85 1.83 -1.49
N LEU A 92 12.66 1.85 -0.90
CA LEU A 92 11.49 1.16 -1.45
C LEU A 92 11.01 1.82 -2.74
N GLU A 93 11.04 3.14 -2.83
CA GLU A 93 10.73 3.87 -4.07
C GLU A 93 11.73 3.53 -5.17
N GLY A 94 12.98 3.26 -4.82
CA GLY A 94 14.00 2.80 -5.76
C GLY A 94 13.66 1.49 -6.45
N PHE A 95 12.81 0.66 -5.84
CA PHE A 95 12.28 -0.55 -6.48
C PHE A 95 11.09 -0.27 -7.41
N GLY A 96 10.62 0.97 -7.48
CA GLY A 96 9.46 1.34 -8.29
C GLY A 96 8.15 1.37 -7.53
N ILE A 97 8.20 1.32 -6.20
CA ILE A 97 6.99 1.34 -5.36
C ILE A 97 6.49 2.77 -5.20
N THR A 98 5.20 2.97 -5.40
CA THR A 98 4.52 4.23 -5.07
C THR A 98 4.04 4.15 -3.63
N PHE A 99 4.30 5.20 -2.85
CA PHE A 99 3.88 5.28 -1.45
C PHE A 99 2.78 6.31 -1.27
N ILE A 100 1.82 5.98 -0.42
CA ILE A 100 0.84 6.94 0.08
C ILE A 100 0.70 6.72 1.58
N ARG A 101 0.63 7.81 2.33
CA ARG A 101 0.57 7.77 3.79
C ARG A 101 -0.63 8.55 4.31
N PHE A 102 -1.21 8.02 5.37
CA PHE A 102 -2.32 8.65 6.07
C PHE A 102 -2.02 8.68 7.56
N SER A 103 -2.57 9.66 8.27
CA SER A 103 -2.51 9.67 9.72
C SER A 103 -3.56 8.72 10.29
N GLU A 104 -3.35 8.29 11.53
CA GLU A 104 -4.34 7.50 12.26
C GLU A 104 -5.68 8.27 12.37
N ALA A 105 -5.60 9.60 12.56
CA ALA A 105 -6.79 10.45 12.65
C ALA A 105 -7.59 10.47 11.33
N ASP A 106 -6.90 10.55 10.19
CA ASP A 106 -7.56 10.53 8.88
C ASP A 106 -8.35 9.25 8.68
N VAL A 107 -7.76 8.13 9.01
CA VAL A 107 -8.40 6.83 8.83
C VAL A 107 -9.59 6.66 9.77
N LYS A 108 -9.48 7.17 10.99
CA LYS A 108 -10.58 7.09 11.98
C LYS A 108 -11.74 8.01 11.66
N HIS A 109 -11.47 9.20 11.14
CA HIS A 109 -12.48 10.26 11.05
C HIS A 109 -12.85 10.67 9.64
N ASP A 110 -12.08 10.24 8.64
CA ASP A 110 -12.27 10.72 7.27
C ASP A 110 -11.97 9.62 6.23
N MET A 111 -12.50 8.42 6.46
CA MET A 111 -12.26 7.26 5.60
C MET A 111 -12.67 7.53 4.15
N ALA A 112 -13.74 8.29 3.92
CA ALA A 112 -14.18 8.61 2.56
C ALA A 112 -13.08 9.32 1.76
N ASN A 113 -12.40 10.29 2.37
CA ASN A 113 -11.28 10.98 1.73
C ASN A 113 -10.03 10.10 1.60
N VAL A 114 -9.79 9.21 2.57
CA VAL A 114 -8.70 8.23 2.46
C VAL A 114 -8.90 7.35 1.23
N ILE A 115 -10.08 6.78 1.06
CA ILE A 115 -10.40 5.91 -0.09
C ILE A 115 -10.36 6.71 -1.39
N ARG A 116 -10.84 7.95 -1.41
CA ARG A 116 -10.75 8.81 -2.58
C ARG A 116 -9.31 9.08 -2.99
N ALA A 117 -8.43 9.34 -2.02
CA ALA A 117 -7.01 9.57 -2.29
C ALA A 117 -6.34 8.32 -2.85
N ILE A 118 -6.62 7.14 -2.26
CA ILE A 118 -6.09 5.87 -2.76
C ILE A 118 -6.58 5.62 -4.19
N SER A 119 -7.86 5.83 -4.43
CA SER A 119 -8.46 5.65 -5.77
C SER A 119 -7.80 6.55 -6.81
N GLY A 120 -7.54 7.82 -6.46
CA GLY A 120 -6.86 8.76 -7.34
C GLY A 120 -5.45 8.31 -7.69
N VAL A 121 -4.70 7.79 -6.72
CA VAL A 121 -3.36 7.25 -6.96
C VAL A 121 -3.42 6.03 -7.87
N ILE A 122 -4.38 5.14 -7.67
CA ILE A 122 -4.57 3.96 -8.53
C ILE A 122 -4.80 4.39 -9.98
N VAL A 123 -5.67 5.37 -10.21
CA VAL A 123 -5.94 5.89 -11.56
C VAL A 123 -4.66 6.41 -12.20
N GLU A 124 -3.86 7.19 -11.47
CA GLU A 124 -2.60 7.73 -11.98
C GLU A 124 -1.59 6.63 -12.31
N ILE A 125 -1.48 5.61 -11.45
CA ILE A 125 -0.58 4.47 -11.70
C ILE A 125 -0.98 3.76 -13.00
N ILE A 126 -2.27 3.51 -13.19
CA ILE A 126 -2.78 2.83 -14.39
C ILE A 126 -2.54 3.68 -15.63
N ARG A 127 -2.76 4.99 -15.57
CA ARG A 127 -2.50 5.89 -16.70
C ARG A 127 -1.04 5.86 -17.15
N LYS A 128 -0.12 5.76 -16.21
CA LYS A 128 1.32 5.78 -16.49
C LYS A 128 1.88 4.41 -16.89
N ASN A 129 1.19 3.33 -16.54
CA ASN A 129 1.67 1.98 -16.82
C ASN A 129 0.57 1.13 -17.47
N LYS A 130 0.63 1.03 -18.80
CA LYS A 130 -0.37 0.31 -19.60
C LYS A 130 -0.25 -1.21 -19.51
N SER A 131 0.80 -1.73 -18.86
CA SER A 131 0.99 -3.17 -18.72
C SER A 131 0.27 -3.77 -17.51
N ILE A 132 -0.36 -2.94 -16.67
CA ILE A 132 -1.09 -3.42 -15.50
C ILE A 132 -2.36 -4.15 -15.92
N ASN A 133 -2.56 -5.35 -15.35
CA ASN A 133 -3.81 -6.08 -15.52
C ASN A 133 -4.89 -5.42 -14.68
N ILE A 134 -5.88 -4.85 -15.35
CA ILE A 134 -6.97 -4.15 -14.69
C ILE A 134 -8.06 -5.16 -14.33
N PRO A 135 -8.49 -5.24 -13.04
CA PRO A 135 -9.60 -6.12 -12.66
C PRO A 135 -10.90 -5.75 -13.38
N LYS A 136 -11.79 -6.73 -13.57
CA LYS A 136 -13.10 -6.47 -14.22
C LYS A 136 -13.95 -5.48 -13.44
N GLU A 137 -13.78 -5.42 -12.13
CA GLU A 137 -14.54 -4.54 -11.23
C GLU A 137 -14.10 -3.08 -11.31
N PHE A 138 -12.98 -2.81 -11.99
CA PHE A 138 -12.49 -1.45 -12.13
C PHE A 138 -13.41 -0.61 -12.99
N PRO A 139 -13.82 0.59 -12.53
CA PRO A 139 -14.72 1.45 -13.31
C PRO A 139 -13.97 2.17 -14.43
N MET A 140 -13.93 1.57 -15.62
CA MET A 140 -13.19 2.11 -16.77
C MET A 140 -13.67 3.51 -17.18
N GLU A 141 -14.89 3.89 -16.82
CA GLU A 141 -15.45 5.21 -17.10
C GLU A 141 -14.68 6.35 -16.44
N VAL A 142 -13.84 6.08 -15.42
CA VAL A 142 -13.01 7.12 -14.81
C VAL A 142 -12.02 7.73 -15.80
N PHE A 143 -11.71 7.03 -16.89
CA PHE A 143 -10.82 7.51 -17.93
C PHE A 143 -11.53 8.35 -19.02
N ASN A 144 -12.85 8.42 -18.98
CA ASN A 144 -13.64 9.11 -20.00
C ASN A 144 -13.90 10.58 -19.69
N ASN A 145 -13.33 11.12 -18.62
CA ASN A 145 -13.49 12.53 -18.23
C ASN A 145 -12.24 13.33 -18.55
#